data_b61554ca0d66d3e78da2eda5af9e8c40
#
_entry.id   b61554ca0d66d3e78da2eda5af9e8c40
#
_cell.length_a   1.000
_cell.length_b   1.000
_cell.length_c   1.000
_cell.angle_alpha   90.00
_cell.angle_beta   90.00
_cell.angle_gamma   90.00
#
_symmetry.space_group_name_H-M   'P 1'
#
loop_
_entity.id
_entity.type
_entity.pdbx_description
1 polymer ?
#
loop_
_entity_poly.entity_id
_entity_poly.type
_entity_poly.pdbx_seq_one_letter_code
_entity_poly.pdbx_strand_id
1 'polypeptide(L)'
;GASGGGSGAGGCGGAGGASGGTGGASIGILVFFTGGMSLTPPTIHANLVARGLGGDGGEGGAGGRGGTGGNGGIGGNSNGFWVPFRAGNGGRGGIGGTGGGGGGGCGGASIGVAVAGLPMGATIDYLTSNTFAVPDGTPTGGGGGNAGATGVPTASADGSAGSSQNVYIP
;
A
#
# COMPACT_ATOMS: atom_id res chain seq x y z
N GLY A 1 20.12 54.81 -2.13
CA GLY A 1 20.93 53.59 -2.31
C GLY A 1 20.19 52.58 -3.12
N ALA A 2 20.89 51.71 -3.85
CA ALA A 2 20.26 50.62 -4.59
C ALA A 2 19.90 49.47 -3.60
N SER A 3 18.70 48.95 -3.69
CA SER A 3 18.24 47.81 -2.90
C SER A 3 18.57 46.49 -3.59
N GLY A 4 19.10 45.53 -2.87
CA GLY A 4 19.30 44.13 -3.39
C GLY A 4 18.00 43.50 -3.79
N GLY A 5 18.06 42.56 -4.79
CA GLY A 5 16.93 41.74 -5.15
C GLY A 5 16.57 40.78 -4.04
N GLY A 6 15.25 40.54 -3.81
CA GLY A 6 14.77 39.50 -2.89
C GLY A 6 15.13 38.08 -3.37
N SER A 7 15.35 37.15 -2.45
CA SER A 7 15.54 35.74 -2.79
C SER A 7 14.30 35.10 -3.41
N GLY A 8 14.45 34.15 -4.33
CA GLY A 8 13.38 33.33 -4.85
C GLY A 8 12.76 32.44 -3.77
N ALA A 9 11.46 32.15 -3.88
CA ALA A 9 10.76 31.20 -3.03
C ALA A 9 11.24 29.76 -3.31
N GLY A 10 11.33 28.93 -2.28
CA GLY A 10 11.60 27.50 -2.44
C GLY A 10 10.44 26.78 -3.17
N GLY A 11 10.76 25.70 -3.90
CA GLY A 11 9.77 24.83 -4.53
C GLY A 11 8.96 24.05 -3.49
N CYS A 12 7.69 23.77 -3.81
CA CYS A 12 6.85 22.89 -3.00
C CYS A 12 7.36 21.45 -3.00
N GLY A 13 7.19 20.72 -1.91
CA GLY A 13 7.44 19.27 -1.88
C GLY A 13 6.50 18.49 -2.79
N GLY A 14 6.96 17.36 -3.31
CA GLY A 14 6.15 16.42 -4.07
C GLY A 14 5.13 15.71 -3.19
N ALA A 15 3.99 15.35 -3.76
CA ALA A 15 2.96 14.55 -3.09
C ALA A 15 3.44 13.11 -2.85
N GLY A 16 3.01 12.49 -1.77
CA GLY A 16 3.23 11.06 -1.52
C GLY A 16 2.42 10.19 -2.49
N GLY A 17 2.94 9.01 -2.81
CA GLY A 17 2.24 7.98 -3.57
C GLY A 17 1.08 7.35 -2.79
N ALA A 18 0.04 6.91 -3.49
CA ALA A 18 -1.06 6.17 -2.88
C ALA A 18 -0.63 4.74 -2.49
N SER A 19 -1.21 4.17 -1.44
CA SER A 19 -0.99 2.77 -1.08
C SER A 19 -1.69 1.84 -2.07
N GLY A 20 -1.11 0.66 -2.31
CA GLY A 20 -1.74 -0.42 -3.05
C GLY A 20 -2.95 -1.00 -2.31
N GLY A 21 -3.94 -1.49 -3.05
CA GLY A 21 -5.09 -2.17 -2.49
C GLY A 21 -4.78 -3.61 -2.08
N THR A 22 -5.53 -4.17 -1.13
CA THR A 22 -5.38 -5.57 -0.72
C THR A 22 -5.99 -6.53 -1.74
N GLY A 23 -5.37 -7.69 -1.96
CA GLY A 23 -5.89 -8.77 -2.77
C GLY A 23 -7.12 -9.43 -2.13
N GLY A 24 -8.05 -9.93 -2.95
CA GLY A 24 -9.24 -10.63 -2.49
C GLY A 24 -8.95 -12.05 -2.01
N ALA A 25 -9.63 -12.50 -0.94
CA ALA A 25 -9.53 -13.87 -0.49
C ALA A 25 -10.34 -14.82 -1.39
N SER A 26 -9.81 -16.05 -1.61
CA SER A 26 -10.50 -17.16 -2.24
C SER A 26 -10.93 -18.15 -1.17
N ILE A 27 -12.24 -18.37 -1.02
CA ILE A 27 -12.82 -19.26 -0.02
C ILE A 27 -13.72 -20.28 -0.73
N GLY A 28 -13.40 -21.57 -0.59
CA GLY A 28 -14.17 -22.63 -1.21
C GLY A 28 -15.53 -22.83 -0.53
N ILE A 29 -15.54 -22.96 0.79
CA ILE A 29 -16.76 -23.14 1.59
C ILE A 29 -16.69 -22.18 2.77
N LEU A 30 -17.75 -21.40 2.98
CA LEU A 30 -17.90 -20.54 4.16
C LEU A 30 -18.99 -21.09 5.07
N VAL A 31 -18.63 -21.43 6.31
CA VAL A 31 -19.57 -21.81 7.37
C VAL A 31 -19.66 -20.66 8.36
N PHE A 32 -20.85 -20.11 8.51
CA PHE A 32 -21.06 -18.97 9.39
C PHE A 32 -22.13 -19.28 10.46
N PHE A 33 -21.75 -19.19 11.73
CA PHE A 33 -22.66 -19.39 12.85
C PHE A 33 -23.21 -18.04 13.32
N THR A 34 -24.52 -17.84 13.21
CA THR A 34 -25.18 -16.56 13.51
C THR A 34 -25.66 -16.43 14.95
N GLY A 35 -25.15 -17.23 15.86
CA GLY A 35 -25.56 -17.19 17.28
C GLY A 35 -26.93 -17.80 17.55
N GLY A 36 -27.05 -18.60 18.55
CA GLY A 36 -28.26 -19.30 18.93
C GLY A 36 -27.91 -20.52 19.77
N MET A 37 -28.87 -21.04 20.49
CA MET A 37 -28.64 -22.18 21.37
C MET A 37 -28.31 -23.44 20.57
N SER A 38 -27.30 -24.19 21.04
CA SER A 38 -26.96 -25.55 20.56
C SER A 38 -26.79 -25.67 19.05
N LEU A 39 -25.82 -24.96 18.52
CA LEU A 39 -25.48 -25.09 17.09
C LEU A 39 -24.66 -26.37 16.88
N THR A 40 -25.29 -27.36 16.28
CA THR A 40 -24.57 -28.51 15.74
C THR A 40 -23.90 -28.06 14.44
N PRO A 41 -22.56 -28.19 14.32
CA PRO A 41 -21.88 -27.88 13.06
C PRO A 41 -22.48 -28.68 11.90
N PRO A 42 -22.64 -28.07 10.71
CA PRO A 42 -23.12 -28.80 9.54
C PRO A 42 -22.12 -29.92 9.19
N THR A 43 -22.65 -31.03 8.72
CA THR A 43 -21.82 -32.15 8.28
C THR A 43 -21.25 -31.83 6.89
N ILE A 44 -19.93 -31.69 6.81
CA ILE A 44 -19.18 -31.48 5.57
C ILE A 44 -18.13 -32.59 5.52
N HIS A 45 -18.39 -33.66 4.78
CA HIS A 45 -17.47 -34.80 4.71
C HIS A 45 -17.47 -35.43 3.33
N ALA A 46 -16.43 -36.18 3.03
CA ALA A 46 -16.23 -36.91 1.78
C ALA A 46 -16.27 -36.00 0.53
N ASN A 47 -15.96 -34.71 0.67
CA ASN A 47 -15.89 -33.77 -0.45
C ASN A 47 -14.44 -33.60 -0.92
N LEU A 48 -14.31 -33.34 -2.21
CA LEU A 48 -13.10 -32.78 -2.79
C LEU A 48 -13.27 -31.27 -2.85
N VAL A 49 -12.57 -30.55 -1.96
CA VAL A 49 -12.58 -29.09 -1.91
C VAL A 49 -11.41 -28.56 -2.72
N ALA A 50 -11.70 -28.07 -3.92
CA ALA A 50 -10.69 -27.39 -4.73
C ALA A 50 -10.53 -25.93 -4.21
N ARG A 51 -9.30 -25.55 -3.86
CA ARG A 51 -8.98 -24.19 -3.42
C ARG A 51 -8.56 -23.33 -4.61
N GLY A 52 -9.10 -22.12 -4.69
CA GLY A 52 -8.63 -21.13 -5.63
C GLY A 52 -7.42 -20.35 -5.09
N LEU A 53 -6.74 -19.64 -5.94
CA LEU A 53 -5.68 -18.71 -5.54
C LEU A 53 -6.26 -17.46 -4.86
N GLY A 54 -5.57 -16.94 -3.87
CA GLY A 54 -5.84 -15.58 -3.37
C GLY A 54 -5.45 -14.54 -4.42
N GLY A 55 -6.13 -13.40 -4.44
CA GLY A 55 -5.78 -12.29 -5.34
C GLY A 55 -4.48 -11.60 -4.92
N ASP A 56 -3.71 -11.11 -5.87
CA ASP A 56 -2.49 -10.35 -5.57
C ASP A 56 -2.81 -8.98 -4.98
N GLY A 57 -1.92 -8.48 -4.14
CA GLY A 57 -1.96 -7.11 -3.64
C GLY A 57 -1.59 -6.12 -4.74
N GLY A 58 -2.23 -4.95 -4.71
CA GLY A 58 -1.95 -3.87 -5.65
C GLY A 58 -0.60 -3.21 -5.39
N GLU A 59 0.01 -2.67 -6.42
CA GLU A 59 1.26 -1.91 -6.30
C GLU A 59 1.02 -0.54 -5.63
N GLY A 60 2.01 -0.07 -4.88
CA GLY A 60 2.03 1.28 -4.34
C GLY A 60 2.30 2.31 -5.44
N GLY A 61 1.69 3.47 -5.34
CA GLY A 61 1.89 4.59 -6.27
C GLY A 61 3.27 5.25 -6.08
N ALA A 62 3.86 5.76 -7.15
CA ALA A 62 5.11 6.51 -7.08
C ALA A 62 4.91 7.87 -6.40
N GLY A 63 5.93 8.33 -5.67
CA GLY A 63 5.96 9.67 -5.11
C GLY A 63 6.10 10.75 -6.18
N GLY A 64 5.46 11.90 -5.96
CA GLY A 64 5.54 13.05 -6.86
C GLY A 64 6.88 13.75 -6.80
N ARG A 65 7.27 14.43 -7.88
CA ARG A 65 8.48 15.26 -7.90
C ARG A 65 8.26 16.58 -7.16
N GLY A 66 9.29 17.06 -6.50
CA GLY A 66 9.29 18.40 -5.91
C GLY A 66 9.22 19.49 -6.98
N GLY A 67 8.60 20.60 -6.64
CA GLY A 67 8.52 21.79 -7.49
C GLY A 67 9.85 22.49 -7.65
N THR A 68 10.03 23.23 -8.74
CA THR A 68 11.22 24.07 -8.94
C THR A 68 11.15 25.33 -8.09
N GLY A 69 12.27 25.76 -7.53
CA GLY A 69 12.35 27.04 -6.83
C GLY A 69 12.18 28.25 -7.77
N GLY A 70 11.63 29.30 -7.21
CA GLY A 70 11.43 30.58 -7.92
C GLY A 70 12.74 31.28 -8.23
N ASN A 71 12.74 32.15 -9.23
CA ASN A 71 13.88 32.99 -9.53
C ASN A 71 14.00 34.11 -8.48
N GLY A 72 15.23 34.49 -8.14
CA GLY A 72 15.47 35.68 -7.32
C GLY A 72 15.08 36.96 -8.03
N GLY A 73 14.72 37.96 -7.27
CA GLY A 73 14.41 39.31 -7.78
C GLY A 73 15.63 40.00 -8.38
N ILE A 74 15.38 40.89 -9.33
CA ILE A 74 16.42 41.72 -9.94
C ILE A 74 16.84 42.80 -8.96
N GLY A 75 18.14 43.01 -8.74
CA GLY A 75 18.67 44.09 -7.96
C GLY A 75 18.33 45.45 -8.57
N GLY A 76 17.98 46.43 -7.70
CA GLY A 76 17.64 47.75 -8.13
C GLY A 76 18.81 48.50 -8.76
N ASN A 77 18.51 49.40 -9.70
CA ASN A 77 19.47 50.33 -10.23
C ASN A 77 19.54 51.55 -9.31
N SER A 78 20.72 52.09 -9.11
CA SER A 78 20.89 53.36 -8.45
C SER A 78 20.75 54.47 -9.49
N ASN A 79 19.75 55.34 -9.34
CA ASN A 79 19.58 56.56 -10.16
C ASN A 79 20.25 57.79 -9.51
N GLY A 80 21.05 57.57 -8.48
CA GLY A 80 21.68 58.67 -7.75
C GLY A 80 23.05 58.99 -8.31
N PHE A 81 23.38 60.27 -8.29
CA PHE A 81 24.62 60.85 -8.79
C PHE A 81 25.90 60.31 -8.08
N TRP A 82 25.72 59.59 -6.97
CA TRP A 82 26.83 59.19 -6.10
C TRP A 82 27.09 57.68 -5.99
N VAL A 83 26.25 56.80 -6.56
CA VAL A 83 26.46 55.35 -6.49
C VAL A 83 26.21 54.74 -7.87
N PRO A 84 27.27 54.52 -8.68
CA PRO A 84 27.15 54.01 -10.04
C PRO A 84 26.95 52.50 -10.09
N PHE A 85 26.77 51.81 -8.98
CA PHE A 85 26.71 50.36 -8.94
C PHE A 85 25.26 49.87 -8.79
N ARG A 86 24.95 48.86 -9.61
CA ARG A 86 23.71 48.10 -9.50
C ARG A 86 23.79 47.20 -8.27
N ALA A 87 22.71 47.08 -7.53
CA ALA A 87 22.62 46.10 -6.46
C ALA A 87 22.59 44.68 -7.00
N GLY A 88 23.08 43.73 -6.24
CA GLY A 88 23.06 42.30 -6.62
C GLY A 88 21.65 41.76 -6.79
N ASN A 89 21.49 40.85 -7.71
CA ASN A 89 20.25 40.08 -7.87
C ASN A 89 20.05 39.12 -6.67
N GLY A 90 18.84 38.80 -6.31
CA GLY A 90 18.50 37.80 -5.34
C GLY A 90 18.86 36.38 -5.84
N GLY A 91 19.21 35.50 -4.91
CA GLY A 91 19.47 34.10 -5.21
C GLY A 91 18.20 33.35 -5.63
N ARG A 92 18.37 32.29 -6.43
CA ARG A 92 17.27 31.38 -6.81
C ARG A 92 16.83 30.55 -5.60
N GLY A 93 15.53 30.30 -5.45
CA GLY A 93 15.01 29.36 -4.47
C GLY A 93 15.43 27.92 -4.75
N GLY A 94 15.53 27.13 -3.70
CA GLY A 94 15.83 25.69 -3.79
C GLY A 94 14.70 24.88 -4.43
N ILE A 95 15.04 23.71 -4.95
CA ILE A 95 14.07 22.73 -5.45
C ILE A 95 13.36 22.08 -4.25
N GLY A 96 12.06 21.85 -4.32
CA GLY A 96 11.30 21.08 -3.33
C GLY A 96 11.70 19.60 -3.32
N GLY A 97 11.60 18.96 -2.14
CA GLY A 97 11.86 17.53 -1.99
C GLY A 97 10.85 16.67 -2.77
N THR A 98 11.27 15.47 -3.19
CA THR A 98 10.38 14.48 -3.78
C THR A 98 9.49 13.85 -2.70
N GLY A 99 8.25 13.46 -3.06
CA GLY A 99 7.36 12.69 -2.21
C GLY A 99 7.81 11.24 -2.05
N GLY A 100 7.44 10.61 -0.94
CA GLY A 100 7.65 9.18 -0.72
C GLY A 100 6.70 8.34 -1.59
N GLY A 101 7.10 7.14 -1.98
CA GLY A 101 6.23 6.17 -2.61
C GLY A 101 5.20 5.60 -1.62
N GLY A 102 4.08 5.10 -2.12
CA GLY A 102 3.09 4.36 -1.35
C GLY A 102 3.52 2.92 -1.05
N GLY A 103 3.06 2.33 0.04
CA GLY A 103 3.29 0.90 0.31
C GLY A 103 2.52 -0.01 -0.63
N GLY A 104 3.01 -1.22 -0.90
CA GLY A 104 2.28 -2.27 -1.59
C GLY A 104 1.13 -2.83 -0.76
N GLY A 105 0.07 -3.30 -1.41
CA GLY A 105 -1.04 -3.97 -0.77
C GLY A 105 -0.75 -5.42 -0.40
N CYS A 106 -1.39 -5.94 0.63
CA CYS A 106 -1.25 -7.35 0.99
C CYS A 106 -1.96 -8.27 0.01
N GLY A 107 -1.43 -9.46 -0.23
CA GLY A 107 -2.08 -10.51 -0.98
C GLY A 107 -3.26 -11.11 -0.22
N GLY A 108 -4.25 -11.65 -0.95
CA GLY A 108 -5.44 -12.29 -0.40
C GLY A 108 -5.19 -13.75 0.02
N ALA A 109 -5.99 -14.25 0.95
CA ALA A 109 -5.88 -15.61 1.45
C ALA A 109 -6.47 -16.65 0.47
N SER A 110 -5.93 -17.87 0.49
CA SER A 110 -6.47 -19.06 -0.18
C SER A 110 -6.94 -20.04 0.88
N ILE A 111 -8.26 -20.23 1.03
CA ILE A 111 -8.87 -20.99 2.11
C ILE A 111 -9.84 -22.03 1.52
N GLY A 112 -9.70 -23.28 1.95
CA GLY A 112 -10.63 -24.35 1.56
C GLY A 112 -11.97 -24.21 2.27
N VAL A 113 -11.98 -24.25 3.60
CA VAL A 113 -13.16 -24.10 4.43
C VAL A 113 -12.88 -23.02 5.45
N ALA A 114 -13.63 -21.94 5.44
CA ALA A 114 -13.60 -20.92 6.47
C ALA A 114 -14.78 -21.11 7.43
N VAL A 115 -14.53 -21.09 8.73
CA VAL A 115 -15.54 -21.22 9.76
C VAL A 115 -15.53 -20.00 10.62
N ALA A 116 -16.62 -19.27 10.71
CA ALA A 116 -16.74 -18.07 11.50
C ALA A 116 -17.85 -18.22 12.57
N GLY A 117 -17.59 -17.72 13.75
CA GLY A 117 -18.57 -17.74 14.85
C GLY A 117 -18.78 -19.13 15.46
N LEU A 118 -17.78 -20.03 15.40
CA LEU A 118 -17.88 -21.37 16.00
C LEU A 118 -18.15 -21.24 17.52
N PRO A 119 -19.21 -21.90 18.05
CA PRO A 119 -19.50 -21.85 19.47
C PRO A 119 -18.35 -22.41 20.32
N MET A 120 -18.13 -21.81 21.49
CA MET A 120 -17.08 -22.27 22.43
C MET A 120 -17.32 -23.75 22.80
N GLY A 121 -16.29 -24.57 22.66
CA GLY A 121 -16.34 -26.02 22.92
C GLY A 121 -16.91 -26.88 21.79
N ALA A 122 -17.38 -26.29 20.71
CA ALA A 122 -17.74 -27.04 19.50
C ALA A 122 -16.47 -27.55 18.79
N THR A 123 -16.53 -28.80 18.33
CA THR A 123 -15.45 -29.43 17.53
C THR A 123 -15.93 -29.66 16.11
N ILE A 124 -15.04 -29.46 15.16
CA ILE A 124 -15.25 -29.78 13.75
C ILE A 124 -14.10 -30.62 13.24
N ASP A 125 -14.39 -31.53 12.32
CA ASP A 125 -13.44 -32.45 11.71
C ASP A 125 -13.24 -32.22 10.21
N TYR A 126 -13.61 -31.04 9.72
CA TYR A 126 -13.60 -30.72 8.28
C TYR A 126 -12.24 -30.95 7.60
N LEU A 127 -11.15 -30.84 8.36
CA LEU A 127 -9.80 -31.06 7.84
C LEU A 127 -9.55 -32.56 7.51
N THR A 128 -10.01 -33.45 8.37
CA THR A 128 -9.78 -34.89 8.26
C THR A 128 -10.86 -35.60 7.46
N SER A 129 -12.06 -35.05 7.42
CA SER A 129 -13.22 -35.63 6.74
C SER A 129 -13.34 -35.28 5.27
N ASN A 130 -12.50 -34.38 4.75
CA ASN A 130 -12.52 -33.94 3.36
C ASN A 130 -11.12 -34.02 2.72
N THR A 131 -11.10 -34.08 1.40
CA THR A 131 -9.87 -33.98 0.60
C THR A 131 -9.73 -32.57 0.05
N PHE A 132 -8.56 -31.98 0.20
CA PHE A 132 -8.27 -30.65 -0.34
C PHE A 132 -7.36 -30.76 -1.53
N ALA A 133 -7.79 -30.23 -2.65
CA ALA A 133 -7.02 -30.19 -3.89
C ALA A 133 -6.72 -28.75 -4.29
N VAL A 134 -5.64 -28.63 -5.02
CA VAL A 134 -5.21 -27.37 -5.62
C VAL A 134 -5.04 -27.62 -7.10
N PRO A 135 -5.74 -26.92 -7.96
CA PRO A 135 -5.78 -27.21 -9.38
C PRO A 135 -4.40 -27.18 -10.07
N ASP A 136 -3.51 -26.28 -9.65
CA ASP A 136 -2.27 -25.96 -10.37
C ASP A 136 -0.99 -25.98 -9.50
N GLY A 137 -0.94 -26.78 -8.43
CA GLY A 137 0.26 -26.89 -7.60
C GLY A 137 0.09 -26.38 -6.17
N THR A 138 1.08 -25.75 -5.58
CA THR A 138 1.00 -25.27 -4.20
C THR A 138 0.00 -24.11 -4.08
N PRO A 139 -1.05 -24.26 -3.25
CA PRO A 139 -1.97 -23.17 -3.01
C PRO A 139 -1.25 -22.08 -2.22
N THR A 140 -0.93 -21.05 -2.89
CA THR A 140 -0.43 -19.85 -2.23
C THR A 140 -1.55 -18.83 -2.11
N GLY A 141 -1.59 -18.11 -1.03
CA GLY A 141 -2.29 -16.83 -0.99
C GLY A 141 -1.70 -15.94 -2.10
N GLY A 142 -2.41 -14.91 -2.50
CA GLY A 142 -1.90 -13.97 -3.50
C GLY A 142 -0.58 -13.35 -3.08
N GLY A 143 0.26 -12.97 -4.01
CA GLY A 143 1.49 -12.23 -3.76
C GLY A 143 1.20 -10.85 -3.16
N GLY A 144 2.10 -10.32 -2.35
CA GLY A 144 2.03 -8.92 -1.95
C GLY A 144 2.44 -7.99 -3.10
N GLY A 145 1.81 -6.84 -3.21
CA GLY A 145 2.19 -5.82 -4.19
C GLY A 145 3.52 -5.15 -3.84
N ASN A 146 4.22 -4.69 -4.85
CA ASN A 146 5.47 -3.95 -4.65
C ASN A 146 5.20 -2.55 -4.11
N ALA A 147 6.15 -2.04 -3.36
CA ALA A 147 6.13 -0.66 -2.93
C ALA A 147 6.37 0.30 -4.11
N GLY A 148 5.73 1.47 -4.07
CA GLY A 148 5.92 2.51 -5.07
C GLY A 148 7.32 3.10 -5.05
N ALA A 149 7.80 3.52 -6.20
CA ALA A 149 9.12 4.15 -6.32
C ALA A 149 9.18 5.47 -5.55
N THR A 150 10.28 5.70 -4.84
CA THR A 150 10.58 6.95 -4.15
C THR A 150 11.72 7.66 -4.86
N GLY A 151 11.69 8.98 -4.89
CA GLY A 151 12.83 9.77 -5.34
C GLY A 151 14.00 9.81 -4.34
N VAL A 152 13.80 9.26 -3.14
CA VAL A 152 14.79 9.12 -2.07
C VAL A 152 14.63 7.69 -1.53
N PRO A 153 15.69 7.01 -1.13
CA PRO A 153 15.61 5.65 -0.60
C PRO A 153 15.01 5.61 0.83
N THR A 154 13.77 6.02 0.94
CA THR A 154 12.96 5.69 2.11
C THR A 154 12.14 4.48 1.73
N ALA A 155 12.46 3.34 2.32
CA ALA A 155 11.78 2.09 2.06
C ALA A 155 10.27 2.22 2.34
N SER A 156 9.50 2.37 1.28
CA SER A 156 8.11 1.96 1.34
C SER A 156 8.11 0.44 1.41
N ALA A 157 7.29 -0.14 2.27
CA ALA A 157 7.26 -1.58 2.46
C ALA A 157 6.40 -2.25 1.37
N ASP A 158 6.90 -3.36 0.83
CA ASP A 158 6.08 -4.26 0.02
C ASP A 158 4.94 -4.85 0.87
N GLY A 159 3.83 -5.19 0.23
CA GLY A 159 2.75 -5.91 0.87
C GLY A 159 3.17 -7.34 1.22
N SER A 160 2.60 -7.89 2.29
CA SER A 160 2.82 -9.30 2.63
C SER A 160 2.01 -10.23 1.73
N ALA A 161 2.52 -11.44 1.48
CA ALA A 161 1.75 -12.47 0.81
C ALA A 161 0.55 -12.91 1.67
N GLY A 162 -0.53 -13.32 1.03
CA GLY A 162 -1.70 -13.89 1.67
C GLY A 162 -1.43 -15.28 2.25
N SER A 163 -2.23 -15.67 3.24
CA SER A 163 -2.14 -16.99 3.86
C SER A 163 -2.78 -18.08 2.99
N SER A 164 -2.34 -19.34 3.21
CA SER A 164 -2.90 -20.50 2.53
C SER A 164 -3.24 -21.59 3.55
N GLN A 165 -4.53 -21.96 3.66
CA GLN A 165 -5.02 -22.91 4.65
C GLN A 165 -6.12 -23.80 4.10
N ASN A 166 -6.12 -25.09 4.48
CA ASN A 166 -7.22 -25.99 4.15
C ASN A 166 -8.48 -25.65 4.95
N VAL A 167 -8.33 -25.46 6.23
CA VAL A 167 -9.41 -25.03 7.14
C VAL A 167 -8.93 -23.85 7.97
N TYR A 168 -9.71 -22.79 8.02
CA TYR A 168 -9.45 -21.59 8.83
C TYR A 168 -10.56 -21.42 9.87
N ILE A 169 -10.17 -21.29 11.13
CA ILE A 169 -11.02 -20.99 12.27
C ILE A 169 -10.38 -19.79 12.96
N PRO A 170 -11.02 -18.61 12.99
CA PRO A 170 -10.47 -17.40 13.59
C PRO A 170 -10.42 -17.48 15.12
#